data_9bade76fc68e4daee7e853bd6a48ce02
#
_entry.id   9bade76fc68e4daee7e853bd6a48ce02
#
_cell.length_a   1.000
_cell.length_b   1.000
_cell.length_c   1.000
_cell.angle_alpha   90.00
_cell.angle_beta   90.00
_cell.angle_gamma   90.00
#
_symmetry.space_group_name_H-M   'P 1'
#
loop_
_entity.id
_entity.type
_entity.pdbx_description
1 polymer ?
#
loop_
_entity_poly.entity_id
_entity_poly.type
_entity_poly.pdbx_seq_one_letter_code
_entity_poly.pdbx_strand_id
1 'polypeptide(L)' 'MNNQNKFVTRWATWFIAPDGYAFLGIPIDNNEDECRDRHEKMMKNPIWDGYKFIHMPIAIPVPDEAVNKIIQE' A
#
# COMPACT_ATOMS: atom_id res chain seq x y z
N MET A 1 9.38 -28.64 0.18
CA MET A 1 9.16 -28.02 0.08
C MET A 1 9.23 -27.17 -0.33
N ASN A 2 9.09 -26.67 -0.55
CA ASN A 2 9.07 -25.84 -1.02
C ASN A 2 8.88 -24.85 -0.88
N ASN A 3 9.04 -24.17 -0.82
CA ASN A 3 8.84 -23.21 -0.66
C ASN A 3 8.36 -22.45 -1.10
N GLN A 4 8.17 -22.20 -1.05
CA GLN A 4 7.49 -21.54 -1.55
C GLN A 4 7.16 -20.32 -1.11
N ASN A 5 7.95 -19.53 -0.75
CA ASN A 5 7.76 -18.19 -0.28
C ASN A 5 7.52 -17.30 -1.47
N LYS A 6 6.28 -17.23 -1.86
CA LYS A 6 5.87 -16.33 -2.92
C LYS A 6 5.33 -15.05 -2.32
N PHE A 7 5.62 -13.95 -2.97
CA PHE A 7 5.19 -12.63 -2.52
C PHE A 7 4.68 -11.85 -3.71
N VAL A 8 3.74 -10.97 -3.47
CA VAL A 8 3.31 -10.00 -4.47
C VAL A 8 3.66 -8.62 -3.96
N THR A 9 4.00 -7.73 -4.87
CA THR A 9 4.31 -6.35 -4.52
C THR A 9 3.06 -5.52 -4.63
N ARG A 10 2.75 -4.79 -3.58
CA ARG A 10 1.64 -3.85 -3.56
C ARG A 10 2.15 -2.54 -3.01
N TRP A 11 1.35 -1.50 -3.12
CA TRP A 11 1.77 -0.18 -2.68
C TRP A 11 0.92 0.30 -1.53
N ALA A 12 1.58 0.77 -0.51
CA ALA A 12 0.94 1.24 0.71
C ALA A 12 1.28 2.70 0.94
N THR A 13 0.40 3.40 1.62
CA THR A 13 0.64 4.80 1.97
C THR A 13 0.70 4.93 3.47
N TRP A 14 1.80 5.50 3.96
CA TRP A 14 1.93 5.88 5.35
C TRP A 14 1.41 7.29 5.52
N PHE A 15 0.57 7.47 6.52
CA PHE A 15 0.04 8.78 6.89
C PHE A 15 0.82 9.25 8.10
N ILE A 16 1.34 10.45 8.04
CA ILE A 16 2.06 11.02 9.17
C ILE A 16 1.33 12.28 9.58
N ALA A 17 0.73 12.22 10.76
CA ALA A 17 -0.06 13.34 11.29
C ALA A 17 0.86 14.50 11.68
N PRO A 18 0.29 15.70 11.86
CA PRO A 18 1.10 16.85 12.25
C PRO A 18 1.87 16.65 13.55
N ASP A 19 1.38 15.83 14.44
CA ASP A 19 2.05 15.56 15.72
C ASP A 19 3.10 14.46 15.60
N GLY A 20 3.31 13.92 14.39
CA GLY A 20 4.30 12.88 14.16
C GLY A 20 3.77 11.46 14.24
N TYR A 21 2.53 11.28 14.65
CA TYR A 21 1.95 9.94 14.72
C TYR A 21 1.81 9.37 13.31
N ALA A 22 2.31 8.15 13.11
CA ALA A 22 2.29 7.53 11.79
C ALA A 22 1.42 6.28 11.81
N PHE A 23 0.64 6.09 10.76
CA PHE A 23 -0.16 4.89 10.63
C PHE A 23 -0.27 4.52 9.17
N LEU A 24 -0.52 3.24 8.93
CA LEU A 24 -0.62 2.72 7.58
C LEU A 24 -2.04 2.92 7.08
N GLY A 25 -2.14 3.53 5.92
CA GLY A 25 -3.46 3.75 5.31
C GLY A 25 -3.97 2.51 4.61
N ILE A 26 -5.26 2.44 4.49
CA ILE A 26 -5.93 1.41 3.72
C ILE A 26 -6.88 2.09 2.76
N PRO A 27 -7.17 1.48 1.64
CA PRO A 27 -6.70 0.17 1.16
C PRO A 27 -5.29 0.24 0.62
N ILE A 28 -4.74 -0.95 0.36
CA ILE A 28 -3.44 -1.08 -0.27
C ILE A 28 -3.65 -1.16 -1.77
N ASP A 29 -2.86 -0.42 -2.52
CA ASP A 29 -3.06 -0.30 -3.95
C ASP A 29 -2.23 -1.31 -4.73
N ASN A 30 -2.68 -1.62 -5.92
CA ASN A 30 -2.02 -2.63 -6.75
C ASN A 30 -0.70 -2.14 -7.33
N ASN A 31 -0.59 -0.87 -7.62
CA ASN A 31 0.61 -0.33 -8.22
C ASN A 31 0.83 1.10 -7.75
N GLU A 32 1.98 1.63 -8.13
CA GLU A 32 2.37 2.97 -7.67
C GLU A 32 1.44 4.05 -8.20
N ASP A 33 0.98 3.90 -9.44
CA ASP A 33 0.14 4.93 -10.04
C ASP A 33 -1.19 5.07 -9.30
N GLU A 34 -1.79 3.94 -8.93
CA GLU A 34 -3.03 4.00 -8.16
C GLU A 34 -2.80 4.63 -6.80
N CYS A 35 -1.68 4.32 -6.19
CA CYS A 35 -1.34 4.86 -4.89
C CYS A 35 -1.16 6.38 -4.97
N ARG A 36 -0.47 6.83 -5.99
CA ARG A 36 -0.23 8.25 -6.20
C ARG A 36 -1.54 8.99 -6.47
N ASP A 37 -2.41 8.39 -7.28
CA ASP A 37 -3.71 9.01 -7.59
C ASP A 37 -4.54 9.18 -6.34
N ARG A 38 -4.56 8.15 -5.50
CA ARG A 38 -5.29 8.22 -4.24
C ARG A 38 -4.73 9.31 -3.34
N HIS A 39 -3.41 9.38 -3.28
CA HIS A 39 -2.74 10.40 -2.49
C HIS A 39 -3.14 11.80 -2.96
N GLU A 40 -3.13 12.01 -4.28
CA GLU A 40 -3.47 13.33 -4.81
C GLU A 40 -4.90 13.72 -4.49
N LYS A 41 -5.80 12.75 -4.57
CA LYS A 41 -7.19 13.04 -4.23
C LYS A 41 -7.36 13.36 -2.77
N MET A 42 -6.64 12.66 -1.91
CA MET A 42 -6.73 12.90 -0.48
C MET A 42 -6.19 14.26 -0.10
N MET A 43 -5.13 14.70 -0.76
CA MET A 43 -4.54 15.99 -0.45
C MET A 43 -5.46 17.15 -0.71
N LYS A 44 -6.48 16.94 -1.51
CA LYS A 44 -7.47 18.00 -1.80
C LYS A 44 -8.51 18.14 -0.71
N ASN A 45 -8.54 17.21 0.23
CA ASN A 45 -9.53 17.24 1.30
C ASN A 45 -8.93 17.94 2.52
N PRO A 46 -9.55 19.00 3.01
CA PRO A 46 -8.99 19.78 4.12
C PRO A 46 -8.77 19.00 5.41
N ILE A 47 -9.46 17.86 5.60
CA ILE A 47 -9.25 17.09 6.82
C ILE A 47 -7.84 16.52 6.89
N TRP A 48 -7.12 16.48 5.77
CA TRP A 48 -5.76 15.97 5.72
C TRP A 48 -4.70 17.07 5.76
N ASP A 49 -5.12 18.30 6.06
CA ASP A 49 -4.15 19.39 6.12
C ASP A 49 -3.10 19.12 7.19
N GLY A 50 -1.83 19.35 6.82
CA GLY A 50 -0.72 19.11 7.75
C GLY A 50 -0.23 17.69 7.77
N TYR A 51 -0.93 16.76 7.14
CA TYR A 51 -0.47 15.37 7.06
C TYR A 51 0.56 15.22 5.96
N LYS A 52 1.47 14.30 6.17
CA LYS A 52 2.38 13.85 5.12
C LYS A 52 1.97 12.46 4.68
N PHE A 53 2.15 12.20 3.39
CA PHE A 53 1.81 10.91 2.81
C PHE A 53 3.06 10.36 2.16
N ILE A 54 3.44 9.15 2.54
CA ILE A 54 4.59 8.48 1.95
C ILE A 54 4.12 7.15 1.42
N HIS A 55 4.18 6.96 0.10
CA HIS A 55 3.81 5.67 -0.47
C HIS A 55 5.06 4.88 -0.80
N MET A 56 4.99 3.59 -0.58
CA MET A 56 6.13 2.70 -0.73
C MET A 56 5.67 1.30 -1.10
N PRO A 57 6.52 0.55 -1.78
CA PRO A 57 6.18 -0.83 -2.11
C PRO A 57 6.32 -1.71 -0.87
N ILE A 58 5.44 -2.70 -0.78
CA ILE A 58 5.52 -3.70 0.27
C ILE A 58 5.36 -5.07 -0.36
N ALA A 59 5.99 -6.05 0.26
CA ALA A 59 5.90 -7.44 -0.19
C ALA A 59 4.89 -8.16 0.70
N ILE A 60 3.89 -8.75 0.08
CA ILE A 60 2.82 -9.43 0.82
C ILE A 60 2.94 -10.92 0.53
N PRO A 61 3.07 -11.76 1.56
CA PRO A 61 3.13 -13.21 1.33
C PRO A 61 1.82 -13.71 0.73
N VAL A 62 1.96 -14.67 -0.17
CA VAL A 62 0.81 -15.27 -0.83
C VAL A 62 0.61 -16.67 -0.27
N PRO A 63 -0.58 -16.98 0.23
CA PRO A 63 -0.85 -18.34 0.72
C PRO A 63 -0.75 -19.34 -0.43
N ASP A 64 -0.34 -20.55 -0.10
CA ASP A 64 -0.16 -21.60 -1.12
C ASP A 64 -1.42 -21.76 -1.98
N GLU A 65 -2.57 -21.67 -1.36
CA GLU A 65 -3.83 -21.87 -2.07
C GLU A 65 -4.09 -20.81 -3.12
N ALA A 66 -3.48 -19.63 -2.98
CA ALA A 66 -3.75 -18.51 -3.86
C ALA A 66 -2.62 -18.26 -4.86
N VAL A 67 -1.51 -18.96 -4.73
CA VAL A 67 -0.32 -18.66 -5.53
C VAL A 67 -0.63 -18.63 -7.01
N ASN A 68 -1.31 -19.66 -7.50
CA ASN A 68 -1.53 -19.75 -8.94
C ASN A 68 -2.45 -18.66 -9.46
N LYS A 69 -3.35 -18.18 -8.64
CA LYS A 69 -4.28 -17.16 -9.09
C LYS A 69 -3.70 -15.77 -9.04
N ILE A 70 -2.88 -15.50 -8.05
CA ILE A 70 -2.35 -14.17 -7.85
C ILE A 70 -1.11 -13.92 -8.66
N ILE A 71 -0.22 -14.90 -8.70
CA ILE A 71 1.08 -14.73 -9.35
C ILE A 71 0.94 -14.66 -10.87
N GLN A 72 -0.07 -15.29 -11.41
CA GLN A 72 -0.26 -15.30 -12.85
C GLN A 72 -0.78 -13.99 -13.40
N GLU A 73 -1.23 -13.12 -12.56
CA GLU A 73 -1.59 -11.80 -13.02
C GLU A 73 -0.37 -11.07 -13.57
#